data_731364506a3795a2e689d230fb7b7487
#
_entry.id   731364506a3795a2e689d230fb7b7487
#
_cell.length_a   1.000
_cell.length_b   1.000
_cell.length_c   1.000
_cell.angle_alpha   90.00
_cell.angle_beta   90.00
_cell.angle_gamma   90.00
#
_symmetry.space_group_name_H-M   'P 1'
#
loop_
_entity.id
_entity.type
_entity.pdbx_description
1 polymer ?
#
loop_
_entity_poly.entity_id
_entity_poly.type
_entity_poly.pdbx_seq_one_letter_code
_entity_poly.pdbx_strand_id
1 'polypeptide(L)'
;MAKYYGGCDAGSTYTKCVILDETGKIVANITKRSRINPVLSAKDSLDEAVALVDGLNSADELDYLIGTGYGRNKVPFADENISEISCHAMGVHIAAPDVKAIIDIGGQDVKGIAIDTDGTVLNFSMNDKCAAGTGRFFESMARAFEMSLDEFSKLSLAAKNVIPITAQCAVFAESEVISLVGEGKPMEEIAAGIELSVAKRCFANDSTSDVWYPFRMRS
;
A
#
# COMPACT_ATOMS: atom_id res chain seq x y z
N MET A 1 -7.66 -34.32 -1.84
CA MET A 1 -7.98 -33.21 -0.93
C MET A 1 -7.87 -31.91 -1.74
N ALA A 2 -8.70 -30.93 -1.47
CA ALA A 2 -8.54 -29.60 -2.08
C ALA A 2 -7.19 -29.03 -1.67
N LYS A 3 -6.53 -28.31 -2.56
CA LYS A 3 -5.26 -27.65 -2.29
C LYS A 3 -5.48 -26.17 -1.97
N TYR A 4 -4.75 -25.69 -0.99
CA TYR A 4 -4.82 -24.29 -0.57
C TYR A 4 -3.43 -23.68 -0.47
N TYR A 5 -3.33 -22.42 -0.93
CA TYR A 5 -2.09 -21.65 -0.96
C TYR A 5 -2.26 -20.35 -0.19
N GLY A 6 -1.34 -20.07 0.72
CA GLY A 6 -1.38 -18.88 1.56
C GLY A 6 -0.38 -17.82 1.14
N GLY A 7 -0.78 -16.55 1.32
CA GLY A 7 0.11 -15.40 1.27
C GLY A 7 -0.07 -14.53 2.52
N CYS A 8 1.04 -14.14 3.18
CA CYS A 8 1.03 -13.29 4.36
C CYS A 8 1.96 -12.10 4.17
N ASP A 9 1.40 -10.90 4.00
CA ASP A 9 2.13 -9.63 3.98
C ASP A 9 2.22 -9.09 5.41
N ALA A 10 3.37 -9.25 6.04
CA ALA A 10 3.69 -8.66 7.34
C ALA A 10 4.12 -7.19 7.18
N GLY A 11 3.19 -6.33 6.81
CA GLY A 11 3.43 -4.91 6.62
C GLY A 11 3.67 -4.14 7.92
N SER A 12 4.31 -2.97 7.83
CA SER A 12 4.63 -2.12 8.99
C SER A 12 3.39 -1.49 9.65
N THR A 13 2.31 -1.28 8.91
CA THR A 13 1.08 -0.65 9.39
C THR A 13 -0.10 -1.62 9.39
N TYR A 14 -0.22 -2.44 8.36
CA TYR A 14 -1.24 -3.48 8.23
C TYR A 14 -0.61 -4.81 7.85
N THR A 15 -1.10 -5.88 8.47
CA THR A 15 -0.83 -7.26 8.08
C THR A 15 -2.02 -7.78 7.26
N LYS A 16 -1.74 -8.39 6.13
CA LYS A 16 -2.78 -8.94 5.25
C LYS A 16 -2.46 -10.42 4.99
N CYS A 17 -3.48 -11.26 5.06
CA CYS A 17 -3.38 -12.66 4.68
C CYS A 17 -4.43 -13.00 3.64
N VAL A 18 -4.07 -13.81 2.68
CA VAL A 18 -4.95 -14.30 1.62
C VAL A 18 -4.77 -15.81 1.49
N ILE A 19 -5.88 -16.52 1.26
CA ILE A 19 -5.86 -17.95 0.92
C ILE A 19 -6.51 -18.11 -0.45
N LEU A 20 -5.83 -18.86 -1.31
CA LEU A 20 -6.27 -19.23 -2.65
C LEU A 20 -6.59 -20.72 -2.67
N ASP A 21 -7.58 -21.12 -3.46
CA ASP A 21 -7.79 -22.52 -3.84
C ASP A 21 -6.86 -22.93 -5.00
N GLU A 22 -6.94 -24.18 -5.41
CA GLU A 22 -6.14 -24.78 -6.49
C GLU A 22 -6.39 -24.14 -7.87
N THR A 23 -7.47 -23.37 -8.03
CA THR A 23 -7.77 -22.61 -9.27
C THR A 23 -7.19 -21.20 -9.25
N GLY A 24 -6.60 -20.76 -8.13
CA GLY A 24 -6.11 -19.41 -7.93
C GLY A 24 -7.18 -18.40 -7.49
N LYS A 25 -8.39 -18.89 -7.13
CA LYS A 25 -9.46 -18.05 -6.60
C LYS A 25 -9.20 -17.72 -5.13
N ILE A 26 -9.38 -16.45 -4.76
CA ILE A 26 -9.33 -16.03 -3.35
C ILE A 26 -10.54 -16.59 -2.61
N VAL A 27 -10.29 -17.46 -1.63
CA VAL A 27 -11.32 -18.09 -0.76
C VAL A 27 -11.37 -17.43 0.61
N ALA A 28 -10.29 -16.79 1.06
CA ALA A 28 -10.27 -15.95 2.26
C ALA A 28 -9.30 -14.80 2.10
N ASN A 29 -9.64 -13.65 2.73
CA ASN A 29 -8.72 -12.53 2.89
C ASN A 29 -8.95 -11.85 4.23
N ILE A 30 -7.87 -11.41 4.88
CA ILE A 30 -7.87 -10.68 6.14
C ILE A 30 -6.92 -9.50 6.01
N THR A 31 -7.36 -8.35 6.51
CA THR A 31 -6.51 -7.17 6.68
C THR A 31 -6.68 -6.64 8.10
N LYS A 32 -5.58 -6.59 8.86
CA LYS A 32 -5.56 -6.11 10.24
C LYS A 32 -4.45 -5.09 10.46
N ARG A 33 -4.67 -4.18 11.39
CA ARG A 33 -3.61 -3.28 11.84
C ARG A 33 -2.49 -4.10 12.50
N SER A 34 -1.26 -3.90 12.06
CA SER A 34 -0.10 -4.60 12.60
C SER A 34 0.14 -4.24 14.06
N ARG A 35 0.44 -5.25 14.88
CA ARG A 35 0.92 -5.08 16.24
C ARG A 35 2.43 -4.75 16.22
N ILE A 36 2.98 -4.37 17.36
CA ILE A 36 4.43 -4.16 17.54
C ILE A 36 5.21 -5.44 17.23
N ASN A 37 4.66 -6.62 17.59
CA ASN A 37 5.25 -7.90 17.24
C ASN A 37 4.71 -8.40 15.89
N PRO A 38 5.51 -8.38 14.81
CA PRO A 38 5.06 -8.80 13.49
C PRO A 38 4.75 -10.30 13.40
N VAL A 39 5.42 -11.16 14.18
CA VAL A 39 5.16 -12.61 14.24
C VAL A 39 3.73 -12.87 14.73
N LEU A 40 3.33 -12.20 15.82
CA LEU A 40 1.97 -12.34 16.36
C LEU A 40 0.93 -11.77 15.39
N SER A 41 1.23 -10.64 14.73
CA SER A 41 0.34 -10.08 13.72
C SER A 41 0.11 -11.04 12.55
N ALA A 42 1.18 -11.62 12.03
CA ALA A 42 1.12 -12.57 10.93
C ALA A 42 0.33 -13.83 11.33
N LYS A 43 0.67 -14.39 12.51
CA LYS A 43 0.00 -15.60 13.00
C LYS A 43 -1.51 -15.38 13.21
N ASP A 44 -1.89 -14.35 13.96
CA ASP A 44 -3.29 -14.06 14.24
C ASP A 44 -4.10 -13.80 12.95
N SER A 45 -3.50 -13.12 11.98
CA SER A 45 -4.16 -12.84 10.70
C SER A 45 -4.30 -14.09 9.83
N LEU A 46 -3.31 -14.98 9.87
CA LEU A 46 -3.34 -16.24 9.16
C LEU A 46 -4.36 -17.21 9.78
N ASP A 47 -4.35 -17.38 11.10
CA ASP A 47 -5.30 -18.22 11.81
C ASP A 47 -6.75 -17.79 11.54
N GLU A 48 -7.00 -16.47 11.48
CA GLU A 48 -8.32 -15.94 11.14
C GLU A 48 -8.68 -16.17 9.66
N ALA A 49 -7.72 -16.05 8.74
CA ALA A 49 -7.96 -16.37 7.33
C ALA A 49 -8.31 -17.85 7.14
N VAL A 50 -7.58 -18.75 7.82
CA VAL A 50 -7.84 -20.19 7.83
C VAL A 50 -9.26 -20.50 8.34
N ALA A 51 -9.69 -19.84 9.41
CA ALA A 51 -11.03 -20.05 9.99
C ALA A 51 -12.19 -19.65 9.05
N LEU A 52 -11.92 -18.89 7.98
CA LEU A 52 -12.92 -18.52 6.97
C LEU A 52 -13.06 -19.57 5.86
N VAL A 53 -12.18 -20.57 5.80
CA VAL A 53 -12.18 -21.58 4.74
C VAL A 53 -12.76 -22.89 5.27
N ASP A 54 -13.92 -23.31 4.73
CA ASP A 54 -14.55 -24.55 5.11
C ASP A 54 -13.64 -25.74 4.83
N GLY A 55 -13.40 -26.57 5.85
CA GLY A 55 -12.58 -27.78 5.75
C GLY A 55 -11.07 -27.56 5.91
N LEU A 56 -10.63 -26.35 6.17
CA LEU A 56 -9.24 -26.03 6.56
C LEU A 56 -9.21 -25.77 8.09
N ASN A 57 -8.43 -26.55 8.84
CA ASN A 57 -8.46 -26.48 10.31
C ASN A 57 -7.24 -25.77 10.90
N SER A 58 -6.12 -25.75 10.17
CA SER A 58 -4.89 -25.06 10.60
C SER A 58 -4.09 -24.56 9.40
N ALA A 59 -3.18 -23.61 9.67
CA ALA A 59 -2.25 -23.12 8.66
C ALA A 59 -1.27 -24.22 8.15
N ASP A 60 -1.03 -25.25 8.96
CA ASP A 60 -0.16 -26.39 8.58
C ASP A 60 -0.79 -27.28 7.49
N GLU A 61 -2.08 -27.09 7.20
CA GLU A 61 -2.79 -27.78 6.12
C GLU A 61 -2.69 -27.03 4.77
N LEU A 62 -2.07 -25.85 4.73
CA LEU A 62 -1.77 -25.16 3.49
C LEU A 62 -0.69 -25.93 2.71
N ASP A 63 -0.89 -26.09 1.41
CA ASP A 63 0.09 -26.74 0.53
C ASP A 63 1.36 -25.90 0.36
N TYR A 64 1.24 -24.57 0.46
CA TYR A 64 2.36 -23.63 0.43
C TYR A 64 1.96 -22.28 1.01
N LEU A 65 2.86 -21.64 1.75
CA LEU A 65 2.68 -20.31 2.35
C LEU A 65 3.85 -19.40 2.02
N ILE A 66 3.55 -18.27 1.38
CA ILE A 66 4.53 -17.22 1.11
C ILE A 66 4.41 -16.10 2.14
N GLY A 67 5.54 -15.76 2.76
CA GLY A 67 5.71 -14.57 3.57
C GLY A 67 6.24 -13.39 2.75
N THR A 68 5.67 -12.20 2.94
CA THR A 68 6.13 -10.98 2.29
C THR A 68 5.99 -9.75 3.19
N GLY A 69 6.32 -8.56 2.69
CA GLY A 69 6.26 -7.32 3.42
C GLY A 69 7.54 -6.96 4.16
N TYR A 70 7.55 -5.81 4.80
CA TYR A 70 8.69 -5.30 5.58
C TYR A 70 9.12 -6.27 6.68
N GLY A 71 8.15 -6.93 7.32
CA GLY A 71 8.35 -7.91 8.40
C GLY A 71 8.54 -9.35 7.93
N ARG A 72 8.66 -9.65 6.63
CA ARG A 72 8.70 -11.03 6.09
C ARG A 72 9.70 -11.96 6.76
N ASN A 73 10.88 -11.46 7.11
CA ASN A 73 11.91 -12.24 7.81
C ASN A 73 11.50 -12.62 9.26
N LYS A 74 10.36 -12.13 9.72
CA LYS A 74 9.76 -12.43 11.03
C LYS A 74 8.50 -13.30 10.90
N VAL A 75 8.26 -13.91 9.72
CA VAL A 75 7.20 -14.90 9.48
C VAL A 75 7.83 -16.29 9.43
N PRO A 76 8.10 -16.92 10.60
CA PRO A 76 8.92 -18.14 10.68
C PRO A 76 8.21 -19.39 10.20
N PHE A 77 6.91 -19.32 9.95
CA PHE A 77 6.06 -20.39 9.50
C PHE A 77 5.77 -20.35 7.99
N ALA A 78 6.32 -19.37 7.25
CA ALA A 78 6.23 -19.35 5.79
C ALA A 78 7.23 -20.33 5.17
N ASP A 79 6.83 -21.02 4.13
CA ASP A 79 7.71 -21.90 3.36
C ASP A 79 8.78 -21.11 2.62
N GLU A 80 8.40 -19.93 2.12
CA GLU A 80 9.32 -19.00 1.44
C GLU A 80 8.98 -17.55 1.76
N ASN A 81 10.01 -16.70 1.79
CA ASN A 81 9.87 -15.26 1.95
C ASN A 81 10.29 -14.53 0.68
N ILE A 82 9.33 -13.84 0.05
CA ILE A 82 9.52 -13.11 -1.21
C ILE A 82 9.41 -11.60 -0.95
N SER A 83 10.12 -10.80 -1.75
CA SER A 83 10.03 -9.34 -1.68
C SER A 83 8.61 -8.85 -1.95
N GLU A 84 8.14 -7.89 -1.16
CA GLU A 84 6.85 -7.23 -1.43
C GLU A 84 6.79 -6.57 -2.81
N ILE A 85 7.92 -6.13 -3.35
CA ILE A 85 7.99 -5.54 -4.70
C ILE A 85 7.61 -6.58 -5.76
N SER A 86 8.16 -7.80 -5.66
CA SER A 86 7.85 -8.91 -6.57
C SER A 86 6.40 -9.40 -6.40
N CYS A 87 5.91 -9.45 -5.15
CA CYS A 87 4.53 -9.85 -4.88
C CYS A 87 3.52 -8.82 -5.42
N HIS A 88 3.77 -7.52 -5.24
CA HIS A 88 2.93 -6.46 -5.81
C HIS A 88 2.95 -6.48 -7.34
N ALA A 89 4.13 -6.64 -7.94
CA ALA A 89 4.29 -6.74 -9.39
C ALA A 89 3.43 -7.86 -9.98
N MET A 90 3.56 -9.06 -9.45
CA MET A 90 2.82 -10.23 -9.89
C MET A 90 1.32 -10.10 -9.61
N GLY A 91 0.93 -9.62 -8.41
CA GLY A 91 -0.48 -9.44 -8.05
C GLY A 91 -1.19 -8.42 -8.95
N VAL A 92 -0.53 -7.30 -9.28
CA VAL A 92 -1.07 -6.30 -10.22
C VAL A 92 -1.14 -6.86 -11.63
N HIS A 93 -0.09 -7.58 -12.09
CA HIS A 93 -0.11 -8.20 -13.41
C HIS A 93 -1.28 -9.18 -13.58
N ILE A 94 -1.57 -10.02 -12.56
CA ILE A 94 -2.72 -10.94 -12.58
C ILE A 94 -4.05 -10.18 -12.63
N ALA A 95 -4.18 -9.10 -11.85
CA ALA A 95 -5.41 -8.32 -11.78
C ALA A 95 -5.62 -7.39 -12.99
N ALA A 96 -4.53 -6.90 -13.60
CA ALA A 96 -4.53 -5.92 -14.68
C ALA A 96 -3.30 -6.16 -15.61
N PRO A 97 -3.37 -7.12 -16.54
CA PRO A 97 -2.23 -7.57 -17.34
C PRO A 97 -1.57 -6.49 -18.23
N ASP A 98 -2.33 -5.45 -18.57
CA ASP A 98 -1.85 -4.36 -19.43
C ASP A 98 -1.04 -3.29 -18.68
N VAL A 99 -1.03 -3.33 -17.33
CA VAL A 99 -0.27 -2.38 -16.50
C VAL A 99 1.23 -2.62 -16.68
N LYS A 100 1.99 -1.52 -16.83
CA LYS A 100 3.45 -1.54 -16.98
C LYS A 100 4.17 -0.80 -15.85
N ALA A 101 3.43 0.02 -15.10
CA ALA A 101 3.98 0.79 -13.99
C ALA A 101 3.01 0.79 -12.82
N ILE A 102 3.53 0.63 -11.62
CA ILE A 102 2.79 0.56 -10.36
C ILE A 102 3.32 1.66 -9.45
N ILE A 103 2.41 2.43 -8.85
CA ILE A 103 2.71 3.29 -7.71
C ILE A 103 2.07 2.63 -6.49
N ASP A 104 2.90 2.13 -5.60
CA ASP A 104 2.48 1.56 -4.33
C ASP A 104 2.73 2.56 -3.21
N ILE A 105 1.66 3.03 -2.57
CA ILE A 105 1.71 3.94 -1.42
C ILE A 105 1.45 3.12 -0.16
N GLY A 106 2.54 2.69 0.46
CA GLY A 106 2.51 1.97 1.73
C GLY A 106 2.26 2.88 2.94
N GLY A 107 2.15 2.27 4.12
CA GLY A 107 1.98 3.03 5.37
C GLY A 107 3.17 3.91 5.71
N GLN A 108 4.39 3.50 5.37
CA GLN A 108 5.64 4.20 5.71
C GLN A 108 6.58 4.43 4.52
N ASP A 109 6.25 3.93 3.37
CA ASP A 109 7.07 4.00 2.16
C ASP A 109 6.20 4.25 0.93
N VAL A 110 6.85 4.61 -0.16
CA VAL A 110 6.25 4.71 -1.49
C VAL A 110 7.18 4.01 -2.47
N LYS A 111 6.62 3.20 -3.35
CA LYS A 111 7.38 2.49 -4.37
C LYS A 111 6.81 2.79 -5.76
N GLY A 112 7.71 3.07 -6.70
CA GLY A 112 7.43 2.99 -8.13
C GLY A 112 8.01 1.70 -8.66
N ILE A 113 7.23 0.89 -9.36
CA ILE A 113 7.67 -0.41 -9.88
C ILE A 113 7.34 -0.47 -11.37
N ALA A 114 8.36 -0.70 -12.20
CA ALA A 114 8.17 -1.01 -13.62
C ALA A 114 8.15 -2.52 -13.81
N ILE A 115 7.17 -3.01 -14.57
CA ILE A 115 7.00 -4.45 -14.83
C ILE A 115 6.98 -4.75 -16.33
N ASP A 116 7.43 -5.94 -16.69
CA ASP A 116 7.33 -6.48 -18.04
C ASP A 116 5.94 -7.10 -18.28
N THR A 117 5.77 -7.64 -19.48
CA THR A 117 4.54 -8.26 -19.96
C THR A 117 4.14 -9.53 -19.23
N ASP A 118 5.06 -10.12 -18.49
CA ASP A 118 4.86 -11.32 -17.67
C ASP A 118 4.78 -11.04 -16.16
N GLY A 119 4.76 -9.76 -15.75
CA GLY A 119 4.75 -9.35 -14.34
C GLY A 119 6.13 -9.32 -13.68
N THR A 120 7.22 -9.60 -14.44
CA THR A 120 8.59 -9.50 -13.91
C THR A 120 8.96 -8.05 -13.63
N VAL A 121 9.58 -7.80 -12.49
CA VAL A 121 10.09 -6.46 -12.13
C VAL A 121 11.28 -6.11 -13.01
N LEU A 122 11.14 -5.07 -13.81
CA LEU A 122 12.21 -4.50 -14.63
C LEU A 122 13.09 -3.54 -13.85
N ASN A 123 12.45 -2.68 -13.07
CA ASN A 123 13.13 -1.70 -12.24
C ASN A 123 12.17 -1.23 -11.13
N PHE A 124 12.71 -0.70 -10.04
CA PHE A 124 11.92 -0.08 -8.98
C PHE A 124 12.66 1.07 -8.30
N SER A 125 11.90 1.97 -7.74
CA SER A 125 12.35 3.05 -6.88
C SER A 125 11.56 2.99 -5.57
N MET A 126 12.21 3.25 -4.43
CA MET A 126 11.56 3.25 -3.13
C MET A 126 11.98 4.48 -2.34
N ASN A 127 11.00 5.15 -1.72
CA ASN A 127 11.23 6.17 -0.71
C ASN A 127 10.64 5.71 0.63
N ASP A 128 11.53 5.37 1.53
CA ASP A 128 11.23 4.96 2.91
C ASP A 128 11.70 5.97 3.97
N LYS A 129 12.23 7.13 3.52
CA LYS A 129 12.85 8.13 4.38
C LYS A 129 11.95 9.32 4.70
N CYS A 130 10.91 9.56 3.89
CA CYS A 130 10.05 10.72 4.04
C CYS A 130 8.58 10.30 4.18
N ALA A 131 8.00 10.58 5.35
CA ALA A 131 6.60 10.28 5.62
C ALA A 131 5.61 11.09 4.74
N ALA A 132 6.03 12.24 4.21
CA ALA A 132 5.16 13.18 3.51
C ALA A 132 4.56 12.70 2.17
N GLY A 133 4.81 11.49 1.75
CA GLY A 133 4.19 10.85 0.57
C GLY A 133 3.50 9.53 0.89
N THR A 134 3.42 9.17 2.16
CA THR A 134 3.00 7.84 2.59
C THR A 134 1.56 7.82 3.13
N GLY A 135 1.00 6.63 3.31
CA GLY A 135 -0.33 6.44 3.91
C GLY A 135 -0.46 7.05 5.30
N ARG A 136 0.61 7.06 6.12
CA ARG A 136 0.59 7.74 7.43
C ARG A 136 0.43 9.25 7.34
N PHE A 137 0.93 9.86 6.29
CA PHE A 137 0.68 11.28 6.06
C PHE A 137 -0.79 11.54 5.78
N PHE A 138 -1.43 10.73 4.93
CA PHE A 138 -2.87 10.81 4.70
C PHE A 138 -3.70 10.56 5.97
N GLU A 139 -3.32 9.56 6.78
CA GLU A 139 -3.98 9.31 8.07
C GLU A 139 -3.84 10.49 9.04
N SER A 140 -2.68 11.18 9.03
CA SER A 140 -2.46 12.38 9.85
C SER A 140 -3.33 13.54 9.39
N MET A 141 -3.41 13.76 8.07
CA MET A 141 -4.24 14.83 7.49
C MET A 141 -5.73 14.57 7.72
N ALA A 142 -6.21 13.35 7.45
CA ALA A 142 -7.61 12.98 7.71
C ALA A 142 -7.99 13.21 9.19
N ARG A 143 -7.09 12.90 10.10
CA ARG A 143 -7.25 13.16 11.54
C ARG A 143 -7.31 14.65 11.88
N ALA A 144 -6.48 15.48 11.22
CA ALA A 144 -6.52 16.93 11.39
C ALA A 144 -7.86 17.53 10.89
N PHE A 145 -8.53 16.86 9.97
CA PHE A 145 -9.88 17.18 9.48
C PHE A 145 -10.99 16.52 10.30
N GLU A 146 -10.66 15.76 11.35
CA GLU A 146 -11.60 14.97 12.16
C GLU A 146 -12.44 13.99 11.33
N MET A 147 -11.85 13.42 10.28
CA MET A 147 -12.47 12.53 9.30
C MET A 147 -11.77 11.18 9.21
N SER A 148 -12.50 10.16 8.76
CA SER A 148 -11.89 8.93 8.27
C SER A 148 -11.16 9.17 6.93
N LEU A 149 -10.27 8.27 6.55
CA LEU A 149 -9.54 8.38 5.28
C LEU A 149 -10.50 8.32 4.07
N ASP A 150 -11.57 7.54 4.16
CA ASP A 150 -12.60 7.43 3.12
C ASP A 150 -13.41 8.75 2.96
N GLU A 151 -13.77 9.38 4.08
CA GLU A 151 -14.44 10.68 4.06
C GLU A 151 -13.52 11.77 3.50
N PHE A 152 -12.24 11.76 3.89
CA PHE A 152 -11.22 12.68 3.38
C PHE A 152 -11.03 12.55 1.86
N SER A 153 -10.96 11.33 1.34
CA SER A 153 -10.85 11.08 -0.10
C SER A 153 -12.09 11.58 -0.86
N LYS A 154 -13.28 11.34 -0.33
CA LYS A 154 -14.53 11.86 -0.94
C LYS A 154 -14.58 13.38 -0.92
N LEU A 155 -14.10 14.00 0.16
CA LEU A 155 -14.03 15.45 0.30
C LEU A 155 -13.12 16.05 -0.79
N SER A 156 -11.91 15.50 -0.98
CA SER A 156 -10.96 15.99 -1.98
C SER A 156 -11.50 15.92 -3.41
N LEU A 157 -12.23 14.85 -3.73
CA LEU A 157 -12.86 14.66 -5.04
C LEU A 157 -13.99 15.66 -5.32
N ALA A 158 -14.56 16.29 -4.29
CA ALA A 158 -15.60 17.32 -4.44
C ALA A 158 -15.02 18.70 -4.72
N ALA A 159 -13.70 18.90 -4.65
CA ALA A 159 -13.04 20.18 -4.85
C ALA A 159 -13.23 20.70 -6.28
N LYS A 160 -13.52 22.02 -6.39
CA LYS A 160 -13.57 22.73 -7.68
C LYS A 160 -12.23 23.37 -8.05
N ASN A 161 -11.45 23.72 -7.04
CA ASN A 161 -10.11 24.27 -7.16
C ASN A 161 -9.16 23.52 -6.25
N VAL A 162 -7.87 23.83 -6.33
CA VAL A 162 -6.83 23.20 -5.52
C VAL A 162 -6.05 24.29 -4.82
N ILE A 163 -6.00 24.26 -3.50
CA ILE A 163 -5.12 25.13 -2.71
C ILE A 163 -3.78 24.42 -2.56
N PRO A 164 -2.68 24.89 -3.19
CA PRO A 164 -1.41 24.22 -3.14
C PRO A 164 -0.85 24.16 -1.71
N ILE A 165 -0.41 22.98 -1.28
CA ILE A 165 0.37 22.79 -0.06
C ILE A 165 1.85 22.91 -0.45
N THR A 166 2.52 23.86 0.15
CA THR A 166 3.90 24.26 -0.23
C THR A 166 4.95 23.55 0.62
N ALA A 167 4.62 23.17 1.86
CA ALA A 167 5.53 22.53 2.78
C ALA A 167 5.94 21.13 2.28
N GLN A 168 7.25 20.89 2.24
CA GLN A 168 7.80 19.61 1.79
C GLN A 168 7.84 18.55 2.91
N CYS A 169 7.96 18.96 4.16
CA CYS A 169 7.98 18.08 5.33
C CYS A 169 6.57 17.88 5.86
N ALA A 170 6.22 16.64 6.27
CA ALA A 170 4.92 16.29 6.81
C ALA A 170 4.51 17.18 8.01
N VAL A 171 5.45 17.50 8.90
CA VAL A 171 5.19 18.33 10.07
C VAL A 171 4.82 19.77 9.69
N PHE A 172 5.54 20.35 8.74
CA PHE A 172 5.24 21.70 8.26
C PHE A 172 3.97 21.73 7.41
N ALA A 173 3.69 20.68 6.64
CA ALA A 173 2.46 20.57 5.89
C ALA A 173 1.23 20.51 6.81
N GLU A 174 1.32 19.81 7.94
CA GLU A 174 0.25 19.78 8.94
C GLU A 174 0.00 21.18 9.52
N SER A 175 1.06 21.92 9.85
CA SER A 175 0.93 23.30 10.34
C SER A 175 0.34 24.24 9.29
N GLU A 176 0.73 24.11 8.02
CA GLU A 176 0.18 24.86 6.89
C GLU A 176 -1.31 24.58 6.71
N VAL A 177 -1.70 23.32 6.75
CA VAL A 177 -3.10 22.87 6.63
C VAL A 177 -3.94 23.47 7.78
N ILE A 178 -3.48 23.38 9.02
CA ILE A 178 -4.19 23.94 10.18
C ILE A 178 -4.38 25.45 10.01
N SER A 179 -3.37 26.15 9.50
CA SER A 179 -3.47 27.60 9.24
C SER A 179 -4.50 27.91 8.16
N LEU A 180 -4.52 27.17 7.06
CA LEU A 180 -5.50 27.34 5.97
C LEU A 180 -6.93 27.10 6.44
N VAL A 181 -7.15 26.07 7.28
CA VAL A 181 -8.45 25.81 7.91
C VAL A 181 -8.84 26.96 8.84
N GLY A 182 -7.90 27.48 9.64
CA GLY A 182 -8.11 28.63 10.50
C GLY A 182 -8.43 29.94 9.74
N GLU A 183 -7.94 30.09 8.52
CA GLU A 183 -8.26 31.18 7.59
C GLU A 183 -9.65 31.02 6.94
N GLY A 184 -10.36 29.92 7.17
CA GLY A 184 -11.67 29.64 6.59
C GLY A 184 -11.63 29.26 5.10
N LYS A 185 -10.49 28.72 4.62
CA LYS A 185 -10.40 28.18 3.26
C LYS A 185 -11.29 26.93 3.12
N PRO A 186 -11.84 26.67 1.91
CA PRO A 186 -12.66 25.48 1.68
C PRO A 186 -11.89 24.19 1.96
N MET A 187 -12.43 23.34 2.82
CA MET A 187 -11.77 22.11 3.27
C MET A 187 -11.51 21.14 2.11
N GLU A 188 -12.44 21.07 1.17
CA GLU A 188 -12.30 20.25 -0.04
C GLU A 188 -11.12 20.68 -0.92
N GLU A 189 -10.89 21.97 -1.04
CA GLU A 189 -9.79 22.53 -1.84
C GLU A 189 -8.42 22.34 -1.16
N ILE A 190 -8.39 22.37 0.18
CA ILE A 190 -7.20 22.03 0.98
C ILE A 190 -6.91 20.54 0.84
N ALA A 191 -7.91 19.67 0.97
CA ALA A 191 -7.78 18.23 0.83
C ALA A 191 -7.23 17.84 -0.55
N ALA A 192 -7.75 18.43 -1.61
CA ALA A 192 -7.23 18.26 -2.98
C ALA A 192 -5.77 18.74 -3.11
N GLY A 193 -5.40 19.81 -2.41
CA GLY A 193 -4.02 20.30 -2.34
C GLY A 193 -3.06 19.31 -1.68
N ILE A 194 -3.50 18.67 -0.62
CA ILE A 194 -2.75 17.61 0.07
C ILE A 194 -2.50 16.44 -0.88
N GLU A 195 -3.55 15.93 -1.54
CA GLU A 195 -3.43 14.83 -2.51
C GLU A 195 -2.49 15.18 -3.67
N LEU A 196 -2.64 16.38 -4.25
CA LEU A 196 -1.74 16.85 -5.29
C LEU A 196 -0.29 16.96 -4.82
N SER A 197 -0.06 17.35 -3.58
CA SER A 197 1.29 17.43 -3.00
C SER A 197 1.93 16.05 -2.89
N VAL A 198 1.17 15.03 -2.52
CA VAL A 198 1.61 13.62 -2.48
C VAL A 198 1.88 13.10 -3.87
N ALA A 199 0.96 13.31 -4.82
CA ALA A 199 1.13 12.87 -6.20
C ALA A 199 2.41 13.47 -6.84
N LYS A 200 2.68 14.76 -6.61
CA LYS A 200 3.92 15.40 -7.07
C LYS A 200 5.17 14.77 -6.46
N ARG A 201 5.14 14.36 -5.19
CA ARG A 201 6.26 13.70 -4.52
C ARG A 201 6.49 12.28 -5.05
N CYS A 202 5.43 11.50 -5.23
CA CYS A 202 5.53 10.20 -5.87
C CYS A 202 6.19 10.32 -7.23
N PHE A 203 5.73 11.24 -8.06
CA PHE A 203 6.29 11.49 -9.40
C PHE A 203 7.73 12.00 -9.36
N ALA A 204 8.08 12.92 -8.46
CA ALA A 204 9.43 13.48 -8.36
C ALA A 204 10.45 12.44 -7.88
N ASN A 205 10.09 11.57 -6.95
CA ASN A 205 10.96 10.48 -6.50
C ASN A 205 11.27 9.51 -7.63
N ASP A 206 10.30 9.24 -8.48
CA ASP A 206 10.43 8.33 -9.62
C ASP A 206 11.09 8.97 -10.84
N SER A 207 10.99 10.30 -11.00
CA SER A 207 11.59 11.02 -12.15
C SER A 207 13.12 11.04 -12.12
N THR A 208 13.74 10.79 -10.96
CA THR A 208 15.20 10.60 -10.81
C THR A 208 15.63 9.16 -11.03
N SER A 209 14.71 8.21 -11.11
CA SER A 209 14.96 6.81 -11.44
C SER A 209 14.56 6.52 -12.89
N ASP A 210 15.31 5.64 -13.54
CA ASP A 210 15.00 5.16 -14.90
C ASP A 210 13.70 4.32 -14.95
N VAL A 211 12.96 4.18 -13.85
CA VAL A 211 11.69 3.45 -13.78
C VAL A 211 10.68 3.99 -14.78
N TRP A 212 10.62 5.32 -14.96
CA TRP A 212 9.68 5.99 -15.87
C TRP A 212 10.25 6.28 -17.25
N TYR A 213 11.52 5.96 -17.50
CA TYR A 213 12.15 6.23 -18.79
C TYR A 213 11.38 5.63 -19.98
N PRO A 214 10.81 4.41 -19.88
CA PRO A 214 9.98 3.86 -20.93
C PRO A 214 8.65 4.58 -21.17
N PHE A 215 8.17 5.35 -20.16
CA PHE A 215 6.86 6.00 -20.13
C PHE A 215 6.92 7.52 -20.32
N ARG A 216 8.10 8.11 -20.48
CA ARG A 216 8.19 9.51 -20.90
C ARG A 216 7.49 9.65 -22.25
N MET A 217 6.32 10.29 -22.24
CA MET A 217 5.64 10.66 -23.47
C MET A 217 6.64 11.40 -24.36
N ARG A 218 6.84 10.89 -25.56
CA ARG A 218 7.51 11.64 -26.61
C ARG A 218 6.60 12.84 -26.90
N SER A 219 7.02 14.01 -26.45
CA SER A 219 6.43 15.29 -26.83
C SER A 219 6.58 15.51 -28.32
#